data_e755fa0f4a6906bfc404ed86dcbfb0a0
#
_entry.id   e755fa0f4a6906bfc404ed86dcbfb0a0
#
_cell.length_a   1.000
_cell.length_b   1.000
_cell.length_c   1.000
_cell.angle_alpha   90.00
_cell.angle_beta   90.00
_cell.angle_gamma   90.00
#
_symmetry.space_group_name_H-M   'P 1'
#
loop_
_entity.id
_entity.type
_entity.pdbx_description
1 polymer ?
#
loop_
_entity_poly.entity_id
_entity_poly.type
_entity_poly.pdbx_seq_one_letter_code
_entity_poly.pdbx_strand_id
1 'polypeptide(L)'
;QGDTKELNQELIQNMEAAAAQLEFEKAVFYRDRLALLREVSAQQAVYKIKGEADILAIAQQAGVTCVQIMYVRNGRMLGGKSYFPDMLSDDLGQMLSDFMANFYFQVADEIPQELIVNTDLPDRGELEQALSQQFQKKIQIKPNVRETRAEWLELAQMNVQHAIQGQLNQHQELHERFYQLEQILERPI
;
A
#
# COMPACT_ATOMS: atom_id res chain seq x y z
N GLN A 1 20.90 -7.54 13.43
CA GLN A 1 20.25 -7.84 12.13
C GLN A 1 19.92 -9.34 11.95
N GLY A 2 20.53 -10.25 12.71
CA GLY A 2 20.18 -11.68 12.74
C GLY A 2 18.88 -11.94 13.49
N ASP A 3 18.74 -11.36 14.66
CA ASP A 3 17.63 -11.64 15.61
C ASP A 3 16.24 -11.35 15.06
N THR A 4 16.08 -10.34 14.24
CA THR A 4 14.75 -9.98 13.68
C THR A 4 14.28 -10.94 12.59
N LYS A 5 15.22 -11.46 11.77
CA LYS A 5 14.87 -12.46 10.73
C LYS A 5 14.53 -13.81 11.36
N GLU A 6 15.27 -14.21 12.37
CA GLU A 6 15.02 -15.46 13.09
C GLU A 6 13.68 -15.39 13.82
N LEU A 7 13.40 -14.28 14.50
CA LEU A 7 12.12 -14.06 15.18
C LEU A 7 10.93 -14.03 14.21
N ASN A 8 11.09 -13.43 13.02
CA ASN A 8 10.06 -13.45 11.98
C ASN A 8 9.79 -14.87 11.49
N GLN A 9 10.83 -15.67 11.26
CA GLN A 9 10.67 -17.07 10.84
C GLN A 9 9.98 -17.91 11.91
N GLU A 10 10.35 -17.74 13.17
CA GLU A 10 9.74 -18.44 14.29
C GLU A 10 8.24 -18.09 14.42
N LEU A 11 7.88 -16.82 14.28
CA LEU A 11 6.47 -16.40 14.34
C LEU A 11 5.65 -16.94 13.15
N ILE A 12 6.23 -17.03 11.95
CA ILE A 12 5.59 -17.63 10.78
C ILE A 12 5.34 -19.12 11.04
N GLN A 13 6.34 -19.86 11.52
CA GLN A 13 6.22 -21.28 11.82
C GLN A 13 5.16 -21.54 12.90
N ASN A 14 5.15 -20.74 13.95
CA ASN A 14 4.16 -20.84 15.02
C ASN A 14 2.73 -20.51 14.53
N MET A 15 2.58 -19.55 13.64
CA MET A 15 1.30 -19.20 13.03
C MET A 15 0.78 -20.35 12.15
N GLU A 16 1.65 -20.94 11.30
CA GLU A 16 1.30 -22.06 10.45
C GLU A 16 0.97 -23.31 11.26
N ALA A 17 1.73 -23.59 12.30
CA ALA A 17 1.47 -24.72 13.20
C ALA A 17 0.12 -24.58 13.94
N ALA A 18 -0.18 -23.38 14.45
CA ALA A 18 -1.45 -23.10 15.10
C ALA A 18 -2.64 -23.22 14.12
N ALA A 19 -2.48 -22.74 12.89
CA ALA A 19 -3.48 -22.88 11.85
C ALA A 19 -3.72 -24.34 11.46
N ALA A 20 -2.66 -25.16 11.36
CA ALA A 20 -2.75 -26.60 11.07
C ALA A 20 -3.46 -27.38 12.19
N GLN A 21 -3.36 -26.92 13.43
CA GLN A 21 -4.04 -27.50 14.59
C GLN A 21 -5.46 -26.91 14.82
N LEU A 22 -5.96 -26.07 13.90
CA LEU A 22 -7.23 -25.37 13.99
C LEU A 22 -7.34 -24.43 15.22
N GLU A 23 -6.20 -24.04 15.80
CA GLU A 23 -6.12 -23.08 16.89
C GLU A 23 -6.13 -21.64 16.35
N PHE A 24 -7.25 -21.22 15.80
CA PHE A 24 -7.36 -19.96 15.06
C PHE A 24 -7.02 -18.72 15.88
N GLU A 25 -7.36 -18.68 17.16
CA GLU A 25 -7.04 -17.55 18.05
C GLU A 25 -5.52 -17.38 18.22
N LYS A 26 -4.78 -18.48 18.33
CA LYS A 26 -3.31 -18.46 18.39
C LYS A 26 -2.71 -18.04 17.04
N ALA A 27 -3.26 -18.53 15.94
CA ALA A 27 -2.81 -18.13 14.61
C ALA A 27 -3.00 -16.62 14.39
N VAL A 28 -4.14 -16.06 14.79
CA VAL A 28 -4.41 -14.60 14.76
C VAL A 28 -3.42 -13.84 15.64
N PHE A 29 -3.14 -14.32 16.84
CA PHE A 29 -2.16 -13.69 17.74
C PHE A 29 -0.75 -13.61 17.13
N TYR A 30 -0.28 -14.69 16.48
CA TYR A 30 1.02 -14.69 15.81
C TYR A 30 1.03 -13.78 14.56
N ARG A 31 -0.05 -13.78 13.79
CA ARG A 31 -0.23 -12.87 12.64
C ARG A 31 -0.14 -11.41 13.05
N ASP A 32 -0.83 -11.02 14.12
CA ASP A 32 -0.86 -9.63 14.59
C ASP A 32 0.50 -9.21 15.14
N ARG A 33 1.24 -10.13 15.78
CA ARG A 33 2.63 -9.89 16.19
C ARG A 33 3.59 -9.74 15.01
N LEU A 34 3.41 -10.54 13.96
CA LEU A 34 4.17 -10.41 12.72
C LEU A 34 3.93 -9.04 12.06
N ALA A 35 2.68 -8.60 12.00
CA ALA A 35 2.32 -7.29 11.47
C ALA A 35 2.99 -6.16 12.26
N LEU A 36 2.94 -6.22 13.59
CA LEU A 36 3.58 -5.24 14.47
C LEU A 36 5.11 -5.21 14.30
N LEU A 37 5.76 -6.37 14.23
CA LEU A 37 7.21 -6.47 14.01
C LEU A 37 7.63 -5.91 12.66
N ARG A 38 6.85 -6.16 11.61
CA ARG A 38 7.10 -5.62 10.27
C ARG A 38 6.96 -4.10 10.27
N GLU A 39 5.94 -3.56 10.94
CA GLU A 39 5.75 -2.13 11.09
C GLU A 39 6.92 -1.47 11.84
N VAL A 40 7.34 -2.04 12.98
CA VAL A 40 8.49 -1.52 13.76
C VAL A 40 9.79 -1.63 12.96
N SER A 41 10.01 -2.75 12.25
CA SER A 41 11.19 -2.93 11.41
C SER A 41 11.23 -1.94 10.25
N ALA A 42 10.11 -1.68 9.61
CA ALA A 42 9.99 -0.68 8.55
C ALA A 42 10.26 0.74 9.09
N GLN A 43 9.73 1.08 10.26
CA GLN A 43 10.04 2.36 10.93
C GLN A 43 11.53 2.50 11.27
N GLN A 44 12.18 1.44 11.76
CA GLN A 44 13.63 1.46 12.04
C GLN A 44 14.47 1.55 10.77
N ALA A 45 14.03 0.93 9.68
CA ALA A 45 14.70 0.98 8.38
C ALA A 45 14.69 2.41 7.81
N VAL A 46 13.62 3.16 8.03
CA VAL A 46 13.50 4.58 7.64
C VAL A 46 14.62 5.44 8.23
N TYR A 47 15.06 5.17 9.46
CA TYR A 47 16.15 5.93 10.09
C TYR A 47 17.54 5.71 9.48
N LYS A 48 17.73 4.68 8.65
CA LYS A 48 19.03 4.33 8.07
C LYS A 48 19.27 4.91 6.68
N ILE A 49 18.22 5.38 5.99
CA ILE A 49 18.37 5.93 4.65
C ILE A 49 18.31 7.46 4.73
N LYS A 50 19.43 8.09 4.36
CA LYS A 50 19.46 9.52 4.04
C LYS A 50 18.82 9.71 2.68
N GLY A 51 17.67 10.39 2.62
CA GLY A 51 17.04 10.68 1.35
C GLY A 51 15.54 10.97 1.49
N GLU A 52 14.97 11.34 0.37
CA GLU A 52 13.55 11.59 0.20
C GLU A 52 13.01 10.66 -0.87
N ALA A 53 11.88 10.02 -0.58
CA ALA A 53 11.19 9.14 -1.51
C ALA A 53 9.68 9.18 -1.27
N ASP A 54 8.92 9.01 -2.34
CA ASP A 54 7.52 8.62 -2.27
C ASP A 54 7.41 7.15 -2.68
N ILE A 55 6.69 6.38 -1.89
CA ILE A 55 6.45 4.96 -2.14
C ILE A 55 4.99 4.80 -2.53
N LEU A 56 4.76 4.30 -3.75
CA LEU A 56 3.43 4.13 -4.31
C LEU A 56 3.16 2.64 -4.53
N ALA A 57 2.07 2.16 -3.95
CA ALA A 57 1.59 0.80 -4.21
C ALA A 57 0.17 0.87 -4.75
N ILE A 58 -0.10 0.10 -5.81
CA ILE A 58 -1.42 -0.08 -6.38
C ILE A 58 -1.87 -1.52 -6.18
N ALA A 59 -3.15 -1.71 -5.88
CA ALA A 59 -3.81 -3.00 -5.90
C ALA A 59 -5.27 -2.84 -6.31
N GLN A 60 -5.85 -3.94 -6.80
CA GLN A 60 -7.24 -4.03 -7.20
C GLN A 60 -7.83 -5.34 -6.67
N GLN A 61 -9.00 -5.26 -6.06
CA GLN A 61 -9.72 -6.42 -5.57
C GLN A 61 -11.23 -6.16 -5.58
N ALA A 62 -12.00 -7.13 -6.07
CA ALA A 62 -13.46 -7.08 -6.11
C ALA A 62 -14.03 -5.76 -6.68
N GLY A 63 -13.43 -5.24 -7.74
CA GLY A 63 -13.84 -4.00 -8.39
C GLY A 63 -13.41 -2.72 -7.68
N VAL A 64 -12.67 -2.80 -6.60
CA VAL A 64 -12.09 -1.64 -5.90
C VAL A 64 -10.62 -1.53 -6.24
N THR A 65 -10.23 -0.37 -6.77
CA THR A 65 -8.82 -0.01 -6.99
C THR A 65 -8.37 0.94 -5.90
N CYS A 66 -7.19 0.71 -5.34
CA CYS A 66 -6.57 1.61 -4.37
C CYS A 66 -5.12 1.88 -4.73
N VAL A 67 -4.71 3.14 -4.60
CA VAL A 67 -3.31 3.57 -4.65
C VAL A 67 -2.94 4.11 -3.27
N GLN A 68 -1.93 3.52 -2.66
CA GLN A 68 -1.33 4.01 -1.42
C GLN A 68 -0.08 4.80 -1.73
N ILE A 69 0.01 6.02 -1.21
CA ILE A 69 1.25 6.81 -1.23
C ILE A 69 1.77 6.90 0.20
N MET A 70 3.06 6.65 0.38
CA MET A 70 3.76 6.86 1.63
C MET A 70 4.91 7.84 1.41
N TYR A 71 5.07 8.80 2.31
CA TYR A 71 6.02 9.89 2.19
C TYR A 71 7.22 9.68 3.11
N VAL A 72 8.42 9.65 2.55
CA VAL A 72 9.68 9.62 3.28
C VAL A 72 10.43 10.92 3.03
N ARG A 73 10.74 11.65 4.09
CA ARG A 73 11.51 12.91 4.02
C ARG A 73 12.59 12.90 5.09
N ASN A 74 13.82 13.23 4.70
CA ASN A 74 14.99 13.21 5.58
C ASN A 74 15.18 11.85 6.30
N GLY A 75 14.90 10.75 5.59
CA GLY A 75 14.97 9.41 6.14
C GLY A 75 13.87 9.06 7.15
N ARG A 76 12.84 9.87 7.29
CA ARG A 76 11.70 9.63 8.18
C ARG A 76 10.41 9.44 7.39
N MET A 77 9.64 8.45 7.77
CA MET A 77 8.29 8.29 7.25
C MET A 77 7.36 9.31 7.91
N LEU A 78 6.77 10.18 7.10
CA LEU A 78 5.85 11.22 7.56
C LEU A 78 4.39 10.75 7.59
N GLY A 79 4.12 9.55 7.06
CA GLY A 79 2.79 8.99 6.93
C GLY A 79 2.46 8.61 5.49
N GLY A 80 1.19 8.34 5.24
CA GLY A 80 0.71 7.96 3.91
C GLY A 80 -0.76 8.30 3.73
N LYS A 81 -1.21 8.17 2.49
CA LYS A 81 -2.60 8.42 2.11
C LYS A 81 -3.06 7.40 1.07
N SER A 82 -4.28 6.91 1.26
CA SER A 82 -4.94 6.00 0.31
C SER A 82 -5.85 6.80 -0.61
N TYR A 83 -5.81 6.46 -1.90
CA TYR A 83 -6.66 7.01 -2.94
C TYR A 83 -7.41 5.89 -3.61
N PHE A 84 -8.67 6.12 -3.93
CA PHE A 84 -9.55 5.16 -4.59
C PHE A 84 -9.98 5.73 -5.94
N PRO A 85 -9.12 5.64 -6.97
CA PRO A 85 -9.48 6.12 -8.31
C PRO A 85 -10.61 5.27 -8.87
N ASP A 86 -11.60 5.92 -9.48
CA ASP A 86 -12.71 5.25 -10.17
C ASP A 86 -12.24 4.77 -11.55
N MET A 87 -11.30 3.84 -11.55
CA MET A 87 -10.69 3.25 -12.73
C MET A 87 -10.63 1.74 -12.55
N LEU A 88 -11.07 1.01 -13.56
CA LEU A 88 -10.96 -0.44 -13.63
C LEU A 88 -10.22 -0.82 -14.91
N SER A 89 -9.12 -1.50 -14.77
CA SER A 89 -8.32 -2.05 -15.85
C SER A 89 -7.57 -3.29 -15.37
N ASP A 90 -7.23 -4.16 -16.27
CA ASP A 90 -6.37 -5.32 -15.98
C ASP A 90 -4.87 -4.92 -15.96
N ASP A 91 -4.55 -3.73 -16.44
CA ASP A 91 -3.18 -3.19 -16.45
C ASP A 91 -2.95 -2.21 -15.28
N LEU A 92 -2.51 -2.75 -14.16
CA LEU A 92 -2.18 -1.95 -12.96
C LEU A 92 -1.01 -0.99 -13.19
N GLY A 93 -0.07 -1.34 -14.08
CA GLY A 93 1.06 -0.48 -14.43
C GLY A 93 0.60 0.79 -15.12
N GLN A 94 -0.28 0.67 -16.11
CA GLN A 94 -0.86 1.82 -16.81
C GLN A 94 -1.72 2.66 -15.85
N MET A 95 -2.55 2.01 -15.03
CA MET A 95 -3.37 2.72 -14.04
C MET A 95 -2.53 3.52 -13.05
N LEU A 96 -1.41 2.95 -12.57
CA LEU A 96 -0.52 3.65 -11.66
C LEU A 96 0.19 4.81 -12.36
N SER A 97 0.61 4.63 -13.63
CA SER A 97 1.20 5.70 -14.42
C SER A 97 0.26 6.88 -14.61
N ASP A 98 -0.98 6.62 -15.00
CA ASP A 98 -2.03 7.64 -15.17
C ASP A 98 -2.35 8.36 -13.85
N PHE A 99 -2.43 7.61 -12.76
CA PHE A 99 -2.60 8.17 -11.43
C PHE A 99 -1.43 9.07 -11.04
N MET A 100 -0.19 8.62 -11.22
CA MET A 100 1.01 9.38 -10.91
C MET A 100 1.10 10.68 -11.72
N ALA A 101 0.80 10.61 -13.01
CA ALA A 101 0.75 11.79 -13.86
C ALA A 101 -0.26 12.81 -13.32
N ASN A 102 -1.50 12.39 -13.08
CA ASN A 102 -2.52 13.27 -12.52
C ASN A 102 -2.12 13.85 -11.16
N PHE A 103 -1.63 13.00 -10.26
CA PHE A 103 -1.29 13.41 -8.91
C PHE A 103 -0.14 14.41 -8.88
N TYR A 104 0.96 14.13 -9.54
CA TYR A 104 2.14 14.98 -9.49
C TYR A 104 2.01 16.26 -10.33
N PHE A 105 1.24 16.25 -11.40
CA PHE A 105 1.03 17.47 -12.21
C PHE A 105 -0.05 18.39 -11.66
N GLN A 106 -1.02 17.88 -10.89
CA GLN A 106 -2.17 18.67 -10.46
C GLN A 106 -2.27 18.92 -8.96
N VAL A 107 -1.78 17.99 -8.13
CA VAL A 107 -2.03 17.97 -6.68
C VAL A 107 -0.77 18.19 -5.88
N ALA A 108 0.37 17.72 -6.33
CA ALA A 108 1.60 17.76 -5.56
C ALA A 108 2.33 19.10 -5.72
N ASP A 109 2.62 19.76 -4.59
CA ASP A 109 3.46 20.96 -4.57
C ASP A 109 4.94 20.63 -4.67
N GLU A 110 5.34 19.46 -4.14
CA GLU A 110 6.71 18.96 -4.12
C GLU A 110 6.75 17.48 -4.51
N ILE A 111 7.84 17.10 -5.19
CA ILE A 111 8.11 15.73 -5.56
C ILE A 111 9.53 15.35 -5.12
N PRO A 112 9.78 14.17 -4.53
CA PRO A 112 11.13 13.72 -4.22
C PRO A 112 11.87 13.28 -5.49
N GLN A 113 13.19 13.10 -5.39
CA GLN A 113 13.97 12.58 -6.52
C GLN A 113 13.73 11.10 -6.81
N GLU A 114 13.22 10.36 -5.83
CA GLU A 114 13.00 8.93 -5.93
C GLU A 114 11.53 8.59 -5.72
N LEU A 115 10.93 7.93 -6.71
CA LEU A 115 9.59 7.35 -6.64
C LEU A 115 9.72 5.84 -6.69
N ILE A 116 9.25 5.15 -5.67
CA ILE A 116 9.29 3.69 -5.57
C ILE A 116 7.90 3.15 -5.86
N VAL A 117 7.79 2.21 -6.78
CA VAL A 117 6.50 1.65 -7.21
C VAL A 117 6.50 0.13 -7.10
N ASN A 118 5.33 -0.48 -6.90
CA ASN A 118 5.18 -1.93 -6.76
C ASN A 118 4.91 -2.67 -8.07
N THR A 119 4.86 -1.95 -9.18
CA THR A 119 4.65 -2.53 -10.51
C THR A 119 5.48 -1.78 -11.55
N ASP A 120 5.80 -2.44 -12.65
CA ASP A 120 6.43 -1.78 -13.79
C ASP A 120 5.43 -0.86 -14.49
N LEU A 121 5.90 0.31 -14.92
CA LEU A 121 5.10 1.26 -15.67
C LEU A 121 5.48 1.16 -17.14
N PRO A 122 4.51 1.02 -18.07
CA PRO A 122 4.79 0.86 -19.49
C PRO A 122 5.49 2.09 -20.10
N ASP A 123 5.17 3.28 -19.62
CA ASP A 123 5.67 4.58 -20.05
C ASP A 123 6.63 5.24 -19.04
N ARG A 124 7.31 4.43 -18.22
CA ARG A 124 8.17 4.91 -17.12
C ARG A 124 9.16 6.00 -17.54
N GLY A 125 9.86 5.78 -18.66
CA GLY A 125 10.89 6.72 -19.12
C GLY A 125 10.32 8.08 -19.53
N GLU A 126 9.16 8.09 -20.16
CA GLU A 126 8.45 9.29 -20.57
C GLU A 126 7.90 10.05 -19.36
N LEU A 127 7.35 9.34 -18.39
CA LEU A 127 6.87 9.92 -17.14
C LEU A 127 8.02 10.51 -16.30
N GLU A 128 9.15 9.80 -16.17
CA GLU A 128 10.36 10.34 -15.52
C GLU A 128 10.85 11.63 -16.17
N GLN A 129 10.88 11.66 -17.51
CA GLN A 129 11.30 12.85 -18.25
C GLN A 129 10.33 14.01 -18.05
N ALA A 130 9.04 13.77 -18.17
CA ALA A 130 8.01 14.79 -18.00
C ALA A 130 8.02 15.38 -16.58
N LEU A 131 8.09 14.54 -15.55
CA LEU A 131 8.19 14.98 -14.16
C LEU A 131 9.50 15.73 -13.88
N SER A 132 10.62 15.25 -14.45
CA SER A 132 11.92 15.92 -14.28
C SER A 132 11.94 17.31 -14.91
N GLN A 133 11.27 17.50 -16.05
CA GLN A 133 11.11 18.81 -16.71
C GLN A 133 10.20 19.73 -15.89
N GLN A 134 9.06 19.22 -15.42
CA GLN A 134 8.11 20.02 -14.63
C GLN A 134 8.71 20.55 -13.34
N PHE A 135 9.40 19.70 -12.60
CA PHE A 135 9.96 20.03 -11.29
C PHE A 135 11.44 20.48 -11.33
N GLN A 136 12.02 20.62 -12.53
CA GLN A 136 13.39 21.06 -12.78
C GLN A 136 14.44 20.32 -11.96
N LYS A 137 14.23 19.02 -11.74
CA LYS A 137 15.15 18.14 -11.03
C LYS A 137 15.08 16.72 -11.58
N LYS A 138 16.18 15.96 -11.45
CA LYS A 138 16.20 14.57 -11.87
C LYS A 138 15.30 13.72 -10.98
N ILE A 139 14.26 13.11 -11.56
CA ILE A 139 13.36 12.17 -10.90
C ILE A 139 13.59 10.78 -11.47
N GLN A 140 13.56 9.78 -10.60
CA GLN A 140 13.71 8.37 -10.95
C GLN A 140 12.56 7.55 -10.39
N ILE A 141 11.95 6.71 -11.21
CA ILE A 141 10.90 5.76 -10.83
C ILE A 141 11.51 4.36 -10.75
N LYS A 142 11.39 3.72 -9.60
CA LYS A 142 12.06 2.45 -9.29
C LYS A 142 11.04 1.34 -8.98
N PRO A 143 10.75 0.45 -9.93
CA PRO A 143 9.86 -0.68 -9.70
C PRO A 143 10.54 -1.84 -8.96
N ASN A 144 11.88 -1.93 -9.09
CA ASN A 144 12.68 -3.00 -8.49
C ASN A 144 13.64 -2.40 -7.47
N VAL A 145 13.34 -2.59 -6.21
CA VAL A 145 14.13 -2.08 -5.09
C VAL A 145 14.62 -3.22 -4.19
N ARG A 146 15.66 -2.94 -3.41
CA ARG A 146 16.30 -3.90 -2.52
C ARG A 146 16.44 -3.34 -1.11
N GLU A 147 16.71 -4.22 -0.15
CA GLU A 147 16.96 -3.86 1.25
C GLU A 147 15.84 -3.02 1.85
N THR A 148 16.17 -1.93 2.48
CA THR A 148 15.22 -1.06 3.19
C THR A 148 14.13 -0.47 2.29
N ARG A 149 14.43 -0.21 1.02
CA ARG A 149 13.42 0.26 0.06
C ARG A 149 12.40 -0.82 -0.26
N ALA A 150 12.81 -2.08 -0.28
CA ALA A 150 11.90 -3.21 -0.43
C ALA A 150 10.98 -3.37 0.80
N GLU A 151 11.52 -3.14 2.01
CA GLU A 151 10.71 -3.13 3.24
C GLU A 151 9.64 -2.02 3.23
N TRP A 152 9.98 -0.83 2.73
CA TRP A 152 8.99 0.26 2.56
C TRP A 152 7.92 -0.09 1.54
N LEU A 153 8.32 -0.71 0.44
CA LEU A 153 7.39 -1.12 -0.61
C LEU A 153 6.44 -2.20 -0.10
N GLU A 154 6.94 -3.16 0.67
CA GLU A 154 6.13 -4.20 1.31
C GLU A 154 5.11 -3.56 2.28
N LEU A 155 5.52 -2.58 3.08
CA LEU A 155 4.60 -1.86 3.96
C LEU A 155 3.51 -1.12 3.17
N ALA A 156 3.87 -0.46 2.06
CA ALA A 156 2.90 0.20 1.21
C ALA A 156 1.91 -0.81 0.58
N GLN A 157 2.39 -1.99 0.18
CA GLN A 157 1.54 -3.08 -0.32
C GLN A 157 0.58 -3.62 0.74
N MET A 158 1.03 -3.75 1.99
CA MET A 158 0.15 -4.13 3.10
C MET A 158 -0.93 -3.06 3.34
N ASN A 159 -0.54 -1.79 3.34
CA ASN A 159 -1.46 -0.69 3.58
C ASN A 159 -2.53 -0.59 2.48
N VAL A 160 -2.16 -0.81 1.21
CA VAL A 160 -3.12 -0.80 0.11
C VAL A 160 -4.14 -1.95 0.23
N GLN A 161 -3.71 -3.12 0.66
CA GLN A 161 -4.61 -4.25 0.90
C GLN A 161 -5.58 -3.97 2.06
N HIS A 162 -5.09 -3.41 3.16
CA HIS A 162 -5.94 -3.02 4.29
C HIS A 162 -6.95 -1.94 3.90
N ALA A 163 -6.54 -0.96 3.10
CA ALA A 163 -7.42 0.10 2.62
C ALA A 163 -8.55 -0.46 1.73
N ILE A 164 -8.24 -1.38 0.81
CA ILE A 164 -9.25 -2.05 -0.03
C ILE A 164 -10.23 -2.83 0.85
N GLN A 165 -9.72 -3.61 1.80
CA GLN A 165 -10.58 -4.41 2.68
C GLN A 165 -11.53 -3.52 3.49
N GLY A 166 -11.05 -2.39 4.01
CA GLY A 166 -11.87 -1.39 4.70
C GLY A 166 -12.99 -0.84 3.81
N GLN A 167 -12.66 -0.53 2.55
CA GLN A 167 -13.64 -0.02 1.58
C GLN A 167 -14.70 -1.06 1.23
N LEU A 168 -14.29 -2.32 1.02
CA LEU A 168 -15.21 -3.42 0.74
C LEU A 168 -16.17 -3.68 1.91
N ASN A 169 -15.67 -3.66 3.14
CA ASN A 169 -16.50 -3.83 4.34
C ASN A 169 -17.54 -2.72 4.47
N GLN A 170 -17.17 -1.46 4.21
CA GLN A 170 -18.10 -0.34 4.22
C GLN A 170 -19.22 -0.48 3.17
N HIS A 171 -18.88 -0.97 1.96
CA HIS A 171 -19.88 -1.23 0.93
C HIS A 171 -20.85 -2.33 1.34
N GLN A 172 -20.37 -3.41 1.96
CA GLN A 172 -21.23 -4.48 2.46
C GLN A 172 -22.20 -4.00 3.56
N GLU A 173 -21.69 -3.23 4.54
CA GLU A 173 -22.54 -2.66 5.60
C GLU A 173 -23.62 -1.72 5.04
N LEU A 174 -23.29 -0.91 4.03
CA LEU A 174 -24.27 -0.05 3.37
C LEU A 174 -25.33 -0.88 2.65
N HIS A 175 -24.95 -1.91 1.91
CA HIS A 175 -25.90 -2.81 1.25
C HIS A 175 -26.83 -3.50 2.24
N GLU A 176 -26.32 -4.00 3.35
CA GLU A 176 -27.14 -4.62 4.39
C GLU A 176 -28.14 -3.62 5.01
N ARG A 177 -27.71 -2.39 5.27
CA ARG A 177 -28.59 -1.32 5.78
C ARG A 177 -29.68 -0.95 4.77
N PHE A 178 -29.36 -0.83 3.49
CA PHE A 178 -30.35 -0.57 2.44
C PHE A 178 -31.35 -1.71 2.32
N TYR A 179 -30.89 -2.96 2.34
CA TYR A 179 -31.75 -4.14 2.33
C TYR A 179 -32.71 -4.17 3.54
N GLN A 180 -32.23 -3.85 4.72
CA GLN A 180 -33.04 -3.74 5.93
C GLN A 180 -34.10 -2.63 5.81
N LEU A 181 -33.74 -1.48 5.23
CA LEU A 181 -34.69 -0.39 4.99
C LEU A 181 -35.78 -0.76 3.97
N GLU A 182 -35.42 -1.44 2.88
CA GLU A 182 -36.38 -1.95 1.91
C GLU A 182 -37.38 -2.91 2.57
N GLN A 183 -36.92 -3.84 3.40
CA GLN A 183 -37.77 -4.78 4.14
C GLN A 183 -38.74 -4.09 5.11
N ILE A 184 -38.35 -2.96 5.68
CA ILE A 184 -39.20 -2.17 6.58
C ILE A 184 -40.25 -1.38 5.78
N LEU A 185 -39.88 -0.83 4.62
CA LEU A 185 -40.78 -0.04 3.77
C LEU A 185 -41.78 -0.89 2.99
N GLU A 186 -41.46 -2.14 2.69
CA GLU A 186 -42.36 -3.09 1.99
C GLU A 186 -43.37 -3.80 2.92
N ARG A 187 -43.38 -3.56 4.24
CA ARG A 187 -44.39 -4.09 5.13
C ARG A 187 -45.69 -3.26 4.98
N PRO A 188 -46.77 -3.83 4.41
CA PRO A 188 -48.05 -3.16 4.40
C PRO A 188 -48.56 -3.03 5.85
N ILE A 189 -49.09 -1.87 6.17
CA ILE A 189 -49.79 -1.54 7.42
C ILE A 189 -51.04 -2.38 7.57
#